data_58a7993f938f0ba71f5547d53b96b333
#
_entry.id   58a7993f938f0ba71f5547d53b96b333
#
_cell.length_a   1.000
_cell.length_b   1.000
_cell.length_c   1.000
_cell.angle_alpha   90.00
_cell.angle_beta   90.00
_cell.angle_gamma   90.00
#
_symmetry.space_group_name_H-M   'P 1'
#
loop_
_entity.id
_entity.type
_entity.pdbx_description
1 polymer ?
#
loop_
_entity_poly.entity_id
_entity_poly.type
_entity_poly.pdbx_seq_one_letter_code
_entity_poly.pdbx_strand_id
1 'polypeptide(L)'
;MLDIKFIRENPEAVKENIRKKFQEEKLPLVDQVLELDSQNRQTIQEAQDLRTQRNTLSKQVGMLMGQAKKDPSKLAEAEALKAKVTADAQRLAELEAQETALAEEIRKIMLVIPQILSLIHI
;
A
#
# COMPACT_ATOMS: atom_id res chain seq x y z
N MET A 1 -23.62 -1.79 -4.28
CA MET A 1 -22.33 -1.10 -4.48
C MET A 1 -21.25 -2.11 -4.87
N LEU A 2 -20.54 -1.81 -5.93
CA LEU A 2 -19.45 -2.66 -6.39
C LEU A 2 -18.20 -2.36 -5.59
N ASP A 3 -17.55 -3.37 -5.04
CA ASP A 3 -16.30 -3.17 -4.35
C ASP A 3 -15.14 -3.79 -5.14
N ILE A 4 -13.93 -3.41 -4.79
CA ILE A 4 -12.73 -3.83 -5.50
C ILE A 4 -12.51 -5.34 -5.37
N LYS A 5 -12.98 -5.95 -4.29
CA LYS A 5 -12.87 -7.39 -4.09
C LYS A 5 -13.64 -8.15 -5.16
N PHE A 6 -14.85 -7.69 -5.51
CA PHE A 6 -15.64 -8.29 -6.57
C PHE A 6 -14.91 -8.20 -7.91
N ILE A 7 -14.33 -7.04 -8.22
CA ILE A 7 -13.57 -6.85 -9.46
C ILE A 7 -12.35 -7.77 -9.48
N ARG A 8 -11.67 -7.89 -8.35
CA ARG A 8 -10.48 -8.74 -8.22
C ARG A 8 -10.80 -10.21 -8.48
N GLU A 9 -11.94 -10.69 -7.97
CA GLU A 9 -12.35 -12.08 -8.09
C GLU A 9 -13.03 -12.38 -9.43
N ASN A 10 -13.66 -11.37 -10.04
CA ASN A 10 -14.48 -11.56 -11.22
C ASN A 10 -14.20 -10.53 -12.32
N PRO A 11 -12.92 -10.33 -12.72
CA PRO A 11 -12.59 -9.28 -13.69
C PRO A 11 -13.25 -9.50 -15.05
N GLU A 12 -13.36 -10.74 -15.49
CA GLU A 12 -13.96 -11.03 -16.79
C GLU A 12 -15.47 -10.78 -16.79
N ALA A 13 -16.15 -11.08 -15.68
CA ALA A 13 -17.57 -10.81 -15.56
C ALA A 13 -17.86 -9.32 -15.62
N VAL A 14 -17.03 -8.51 -14.96
CA VAL A 14 -17.16 -7.04 -14.98
C VAL A 14 -16.92 -6.51 -16.38
N LYS A 15 -15.88 -6.99 -17.06
CA LYS A 15 -15.55 -6.59 -18.43
C LYS A 15 -16.68 -6.95 -19.39
N GLU A 16 -17.26 -8.13 -19.24
CA GLU A 16 -18.35 -8.58 -20.09
C GLU A 16 -19.58 -7.70 -19.94
N ASN A 17 -19.91 -7.32 -18.71
CA ASN A 17 -21.05 -6.42 -18.46
C ASN A 17 -20.82 -5.04 -19.11
N ILE A 18 -19.60 -4.52 -19.04
CA ILE A 18 -19.25 -3.23 -19.67
C ILE A 18 -19.36 -3.36 -21.18
N ARG A 19 -18.87 -4.46 -21.76
CA ARG A 19 -18.90 -4.70 -23.21
C ARG A 19 -20.33 -4.73 -23.73
N LYS A 20 -21.26 -5.36 -23.01
CA LYS A 20 -22.66 -5.47 -23.42
C LYS A 20 -23.36 -4.12 -23.54
N LYS A 21 -22.85 -3.10 -22.86
CA LYS A 21 -23.43 -1.75 -22.92
C LYS A 21 -22.64 -0.80 -23.81
N PHE A 22 -21.80 -1.33 -24.69
CA PHE A 22 -21.00 -0.56 -25.62
C PHE A 22 -20.03 0.41 -24.94
N GLN A 23 -19.58 0.04 -23.74
CA GLN A 23 -18.62 0.83 -22.97
C GLN A 23 -17.22 0.23 -23.07
N GLU A 24 -16.86 -0.28 -24.24
CA GLU A 24 -15.58 -0.96 -24.44
C GLU A 24 -14.39 -0.06 -24.08
N GLU A 25 -14.51 1.24 -24.31
CA GLU A 25 -13.48 2.20 -23.95
C GLU A 25 -13.20 2.26 -22.44
N LYS A 26 -14.12 1.73 -21.62
CA LYS A 26 -13.96 1.69 -20.17
C LYS A 26 -13.37 0.37 -19.66
N LEU A 27 -13.17 -0.60 -20.57
CA LEU A 27 -12.57 -1.88 -20.18
C LEU A 27 -11.17 -1.73 -19.58
N PRO A 28 -10.30 -0.83 -20.10
CA PRO A 28 -8.99 -0.64 -19.50
C PRO A 28 -9.02 -0.16 -18.04
N LEU A 29 -10.14 0.45 -17.61
CA LEU A 29 -10.28 0.90 -16.22
C LEU A 29 -10.28 -0.28 -15.24
N VAL A 30 -10.85 -1.42 -15.64
CA VAL A 30 -10.85 -2.64 -14.81
C VAL A 30 -9.42 -3.11 -14.60
N ASP A 31 -8.65 -3.21 -15.68
CA ASP A 31 -7.25 -3.63 -15.60
C ASP A 31 -6.42 -2.61 -14.81
N GLN A 32 -6.69 -1.33 -15.02
CA GLN A 32 -5.98 -0.26 -14.32
C GLN A 32 -6.22 -0.31 -12.80
N VAL A 33 -7.48 -0.52 -12.38
CA VAL A 33 -7.76 -0.59 -10.95
C VAL A 33 -7.15 -1.83 -10.31
N LEU A 34 -7.09 -2.95 -11.03
CA LEU A 34 -6.45 -4.16 -10.55
C LEU A 34 -4.95 -3.98 -10.39
N GLU A 35 -4.32 -3.29 -11.34
CA GLU A 35 -2.90 -2.96 -11.27
C GLU A 35 -2.60 -2.06 -10.08
N LEU A 36 -3.39 -0.99 -9.91
CA LEU A 36 -3.23 -0.06 -8.81
C LEU A 36 -3.47 -0.75 -7.46
N ASP A 37 -4.46 -1.65 -7.39
CA ASP A 37 -4.74 -2.40 -6.17
C ASP A 37 -3.57 -3.31 -5.81
N SER A 38 -2.99 -4.00 -6.80
CA SER A 38 -1.82 -4.84 -6.60
C SER A 38 -0.64 -4.03 -6.07
N GLN A 39 -0.37 -2.87 -6.69
CA GLN A 39 0.69 -1.97 -6.24
C GLN A 39 0.45 -1.47 -4.82
N ASN A 40 -0.80 -1.10 -4.51
CA ASN A 40 -1.14 -0.60 -3.18
C ASN A 40 -0.98 -1.68 -2.12
N ARG A 41 -1.37 -2.91 -2.42
CA ARG A 41 -1.22 -4.04 -1.48
C ARG A 41 0.25 -4.32 -1.20
N GLN A 42 1.11 -4.23 -2.21
CA GLN A 42 2.56 -4.36 -2.03
C GLN A 42 3.11 -3.22 -1.18
N THR A 43 2.64 -1.99 -1.42
CA THR A 43 3.07 -0.82 -0.66
C THR A 43 2.67 -0.95 0.81
N ILE A 44 1.44 -1.40 1.08
CA ILE A 44 0.95 -1.61 2.44
C ILE A 44 1.79 -2.68 3.14
N GLN A 45 2.09 -3.78 2.46
CA GLN A 45 2.89 -4.86 3.04
C GLN A 45 4.30 -4.38 3.38
N GLU A 46 4.94 -3.66 2.46
CA GLU A 46 6.26 -3.11 2.70
C GLU A 46 6.25 -2.12 3.86
N ALA A 47 5.23 -1.27 3.94
CA ALA A 47 5.09 -0.32 5.04
C ALA A 47 4.91 -1.03 6.39
N GLN A 48 4.13 -2.09 6.43
CA GLN A 48 3.95 -2.88 7.65
C GLN A 48 5.25 -3.55 8.09
N ASP A 49 5.99 -4.10 7.13
CA ASP A 49 7.28 -4.74 7.41
C ASP A 49 8.27 -3.71 7.98
N LEU A 50 8.30 -2.51 7.42
CA LEU A 50 9.16 -1.43 7.93
C LEU A 50 8.75 -0.96 9.32
N ARG A 51 7.46 -0.89 9.61
CA ARG A 51 6.98 -0.53 10.94
C ARG A 51 7.44 -1.55 11.97
N THR A 52 7.32 -2.82 11.65
CA THR A 52 7.78 -3.92 12.52
C THR A 52 9.29 -3.83 12.72
N GLN A 53 10.05 -3.63 11.65
CA GLN A 53 11.50 -3.49 11.72
C GLN A 53 11.90 -2.29 12.55
N ARG A 54 11.25 -1.14 12.34
CA ARG A 54 11.51 0.06 13.12
C ARG A 54 11.29 -0.18 14.61
N ASN A 55 10.19 -0.84 14.96
CA ASN A 55 9.87 -1.12 16.37
C ASN A 55 10.93 -2.02 16.99
N THR A 56 11.36 -3.06 16.28
CA THR A 56 12.42 -3.97 16.72
C THR A 56 13.74 -3.23 16.92
N LEU A 57 14.12 -2.40 15.92
CA LEU A 57 15.36 -1.63 16.01
C LEU A 57 15.32 -0.59 17.12
N SER A 58 14.18 0.05 17.34
CA SER A 58 14.02 1.01 18.43
C SER A 58 14.22 0.36 19.80
N LYS A 59 13.70 -0.85 19.98
CA LYS A 59 13.92 -1.61 21.22
C LYS A 59 15.39 -1.94 21.39
N GLN A 60 16.06 -2.35 20.32
CA GLN A 60 17.51 -2.68 20.36
C GLN A 60 18.32 -1.42 20.70
N VAL A 61 17.98 -0.27 20.12
CA VAL A 61 18.64 1.00 20.44
C VAL A 61 18.49 1.32 21.93
N GLY A 62 17.28 1.16 22.48
CA GLY A 62 17.03 1.39 23.90
C GLY A 62 17.88 0.50 24.79
N MET A 63 17.99 -0.78 24.45
CA MET A 63 18.82 -1.71 25.17
C MET A 63 20.30 -1.34 25.10
N LEU A 64 20.80 -1.01 23.91
CA LEU A 64 22.19 -0.62 23.72
C LEU A 64 22.54 0.68 24.43
N MET A 65 21.63 1.64 24.43
CA MET A 65 21.84 2.89 25.15
C MET A 65 21.93 2.66 26.66
N GLY A 66 21.12 1.73 27.18
CA GLY A 66 21.22 1.31 28.58
C GLY A 66 22.55 0.65 28.89
N GLN A 67 23.05 -0.21 27.99
CA GLN A 67 24.35 -0.88 28.15
C GLN A 67 25.52 0.08 27.97
N ALA A 68 25.37 1.12 27.14
CA ALA A 68 26.43 2.10 26.87
C ALA A 68 26.84 2.86 28.12
N LYS A 69 26.03 2.91 29.14
CA LYS A 69 26.38 3.51 30.42
C LYS A 69 27.51 2.76 31.11
N LYS A 70 27.62 1.45 30.86
CA LYS A 70 28.66 0.58 31.43
C LYS A 70 29.77 0.26 30.42
N ASP A 71 29.42 0.22 29.12
CA ASP A 71 30.34 -0.14 28.05
C ASP A 71 30.21 0.88 26.91
N PRO A 72 31.17 1.84 26.81
CA PRO A 72 31.10 2.86 25.79
C PRO A 72 31.11 2.34 24.35
N SER A 73 31.62 1.13 24.10
CA SER A 73 31.61 0.53 22.74
C SER A 73 30.20 0.29 22.23
N LYS A 74 29.22 0.13 23.13
CA LYS A 74 27.82 -0.07 22.75
C LYS A 74 27.19 1.21 22.21
N LEU A 75 27.74 2.37 22.53
CA LEU A 75 27.26 3.63 21.99
C LEU A 75 27.38 3.71 20.48
N ALA A 76 28.51 3.21 19.91
CA ALA A 76 28.71 3.20 18.47
C ALA A 76 27.67 2.29 17.77
N GLU A 77 27.36 1.15 18.38
CA GLU A 77 26.33 0.23 17.85
C GLU A 77 24.94 0.91 17.89
N ALA A 78 24.65 1.60 19.00
CA ALA A 78 23.38 2.31 19.14
C ALA A 78 23.22 3.41 18.09
N GLU A 79 24.28 4.16 17.83
CA GLU A 79 24.28 5.22 16.83
C GLU A 79 24.07 4.66 15.42
N ALA A 80 24.68 3.52 15.10
CA ALA A 80 24.49 2.85 13.81
C ALA A 80 23.04 2.41 13.63
N LEU A 81 22.42 1.85 14.66
CA LEU A 81 21.00 1.44 14.62
C LEU A 81 20.07 2.64 14.54
N LYS A 82 20.38 3.76 15.21
CA LYS A 82 19.61 4.98 15.10
C LYS A 82 19.58 5.51 13.67
N ALA A 83 20.72 5.47 12.98
CA ALA A 83 20.81 5.89 11.60
C ALA A 83 19.91 5.01 10.71
N LYS A 84 19.88 3.72 10.97
CA LYS A 84 19.03 2.78 10.23
C LYS A 84 17.53 3.06 10.51
N VAL A 85 17.17 3.32 11.77
CA VAL A 85 15.81 3.68 12.14
C VAL A 85 15.36 4.95 11.41
N THR A 86 16.24 5.95 11.33
CA THR A 86 15.96 7.19 10.61
C THR A 86 15.72 6.94 9.12
N ALA A 87 16.57 6.11 8.50
CA ALA A 87 16.41 5.76 7.09
C ALA A 87 15.10 5.01 6.85
N ASP A 88 14.77 4.06 7.73
CA ASP A 88 13.51 3.32 7.63
C ASP A 88 12.31 4.25 7.81
N ALA A 89 12.39 5.24 8.70
CA ALA A 89 11.33 6.20 8.91
C ALA A 89 11.08 7.05 7.66
N GLN A 90 12.15 7.46 6.96
CA GLN A 90 12.03 8.20 5.71
C GLN A 90 11.37 7.35 4.63
N ARG A 91 11.81 6.11 4.49
CA ARG A 91 11.23 5.18 3.52
C ARG A 91 9.76 4.93 3.84
N LEU A 92 9.42 4.76 5.12
CA LEU A 92 8.05 4.56 5.56
C LEU A 92 7.17 5.75 5.20
N ALA A 93 7.66 6.97 5.38
CA ALA A 93 6.92 8.17 5.00
C ALA A 93 6.64 8.21 3.50
N GLU A 94 7.62 7.80 2.67
CA GLU A 94 7.43 7.70 1.23
C GLU A 94 6.37 6.66 0.87
N LEU A 95 6.41 5.51 1.53
CA LEU A 95 5.43 4.44 1.30
C LEU A 95 4.02 4.84 1.73
N GLU A 96 3.90 5.56 2.83
CA GLU A 96 2.61 6.06 3.30
C GLU A 96 2.03 7.09 2.31
N ALA A 97 2.87 7.96 1.75
CA ALA A 97 2.44 8.90 0.72
C ALA A 97 2.02 8.17 -0.54
N GLN A 98 2.76 7.15 -0.95
CA GLN A 98 2.44 6.33 -2.12
C GLN A 98 1.13 5.58 -1.91
N GLU A 99 0.92 5.01 -0.73
CA GLU A 99 -0.31 4.31 -0.37
C GLU A 99 -1.52 5.24 -0.48
N THR A 100 -1.39 6.47 0.05
CA THR A 100 -2.46 7.46 -0.03
C THR A 100 -2.77 7.83 -1.48
N ALA A 101 -1.73 8.05 -2.29
CA ALA A 101 -1.90 8.41 -3.70
C ALA A 101 -2.56 7.27 -4.48
N LEU A 102 -2.14 6.03 -4.27
CA LEU A 102 -2.72 4.87 -4.94
C LEU A 102 -4.16 4.64 -4.52
N ALA A 103 -4.46 4.78 -3.23
CA ALA A 103 -5.83 4.64 -2.72
C ALA A 103 -6.75 5.70 -3.34
N GLU A 104 -6.27 6.93 -3.51
CA GLU A 104 -7.04 8.00 -4.13
C GLU A 104 -7.33 7.72 -5.60
N GLU A 105 -6.33 7.23 -6.34
CA GLU A 105 -6.52 6.87 -7.74
C GLU A 105 -7.50 5.71 -7.89
N ILE A 106 -7.38 4.69 -7.04
CA ILE A 106 -8.32 3.56 -7.02
C ILE A 106 -9.73 4.06 -6.76
N ARG A 107 -9.89 4.96 -5.78
CA ARG A 107 -11.19 5.52 -5.44
C ARG A 107 -11.83 6.24 -6.63
N LYS A 108 -11.06 7.03 -7.35
CA LYS A 108 -11.54 7.74 -8.53
C LYS A 108 -12.06 6.79 -9.60
N ILE A 109 -11.32 5.71 -9.86
CA ILE A 109 -11.72 4.72 -10.85
C ILE A 109 -12.95 3.95 -10.36
N MET A 110 -12.99 3.59 -9.09
CA MET A 110 -14.12 2.87 -8.50
C MET A 110 -15.41 3.67 -8.49
N LEU A 111 -15.34 4.99 -8.56
CA LEU A 111 -16.54 5.83 -8.72
C LEU A 111 -17.09 5.75 -10.15
N VAL A 112 -16.22 5.56 -11.12
CA VAL A 112 -16.62 5.48 -12.54
C VAL A 112 -17.23 4.11 -12.87
N ILE A 113 -16.58 3.03 -12.46
CA ILE A 113 -17.02 1.66 -12.77
C ILE A 113 -18.43 1.37 -12.25
N PRO A 114 -18.78 1.66 -10.98
CA PRO A 114 -20.14 1.43 -10.50
C PRO A 114 -21.19 2.25 -11.23
N GLN A 115 -20.86 3.46 -11.66
CA GLN A 115 -21.77 4.30 -12.42
C GLN A 115 -22.10 3.67 -13.77
N ILE A 116 -21.10 3.09 -14.43
CA ILE A 116 -21.30 2.38 -15.69
C ILE A 116 -22.18 1.15 -15.47
N LEU A 117 -21.87 0.36 -14.46
CA LEU A 117 -22.59 -0.88 -14.17
C LEU A 117 -24.01 -0.63 -13.67
N SER A 118 -24.27 0.49 -13.02
CA SER A 118 -25.61 0.81 -12.53
C SER A 118 -26.60 1.08 -13.67
N LEU A 119 -26.10 1.42 -14.85
CA LEU A 119 -26.92 1.59 -16.04
C LEU A 119 -27.27 0.25 -16.69
N ILE A 120 -26.65 -0.81 -16.23
CA ILE A 120 -26.82 -2.16 -16.74
C ILE A 120 -27.69 -2.92 -15.73
N HIS A 121 -28.97 -3.09 -16.04
CA HIS A 121 -29.81 -3.92 -15.20
C HIS A 121 -29.42 -5.37 -15.42
N ILE A 122 -28.80 -5.90 -14.42
CA ILE A 122 -28.38 -7.30 -14.42
C ILE A 122 -29.45 -8.16 -13.81
#